data_0bb16d659d57e9c339a52e5ad3dfda75
#
_entry.id   0bb16d659d57e9c339a52e5ad3dfda75
#
_cell.length_a   1.000
_cell.length_b   1.000
_cell.length_c   1.000
_cell.angle_alpha   90.00
_cell.angle_beta   90.00
_cell.angle_gamma   90.00
#
_symmetry.space_group_name_H-M   'P 1'
#
loop_
_entity.id
_entity.type
_entity.pdbx_description
1 polymer ?
#
loop_
_entity_poly.entity_id
_entity_poly.type
_entity_poly.pdbx_seq_one_letter_code
_entity_poly.pdbx_strand_id
1 'polypeptide(L)'
;SLHDALPISGLAPMLRKQEILNAGKIMGVRNIYFMEQPDDWYTLDPQPYISGKNWEIPYVERRLDKLLADRDYDFVITMLPHAGQHGHHKTSVILALRAVQRFKGTHKPIIIAGSPMSATSKPIDYTQLEGFPETKINPQSPTFTLNRAFRFKENDKVSYKIVADWVISAYKS
;
A
#
# COMPACT_ATOMS: atom_id res chain seq x y z
N SER A 1 -38.54 7.26 -14.78
CA SER A 1 -38.75 6.12 -13.88
C SER A 1 -37.46 5.95 -13.04
N LEU A 2 -37.62 5.97 -11.72
CA LEU A 2 -36.52 5.87 -10.72
C LEU A 2 -35.87 4.46 -10.64
N HIS A 3 -35.95 3.67 -11.71
CA HIS A 3 -35.51 2.26 -11.70
C HIS A 3 -34.23 1.98 -12.45
N ASP A 4 -33.50 3.02 -12.93
CA ASP A 4 -32.23 2.86 -13.63
C ASP A 4 -31.01 3.24 -12.73
N ALA A 5 -31.19 3.18 -11.43
CA ALA A 5 -30.03 3.28 -10.52
C ALA A 5 -29.15 2.05 -10.74
N LEU A 6 -27.90 2.27 -11.17
CA LEU A 6 -26.87 1.23 -11.21
C LEU A 6 -26.90 0.44 -9.90
N PRO A 7 -26.79 -0.89 -9.93
CA PRO A 7 -26.73 -1.70 -8.72
C PRO A 7 -25.65 -1.13 -7.81
N ILE A 8 -25.92 -1.02 -6.51
CA ILE A 8 -25.01 -0.48 -5.49
C ILE A 8 -23.62 -1.13 -5.59
N SER A 9 -23.57 -2.41 -5.98
CA SER A 9 -22.33 -3.14 -6.26
C SER A 9 -21.47 -2.54 -7.40
N GLY A 10 -22.10 -1.89 -8.39
CA GLY A 10 -21.37 -1.23 -9.50
C GLY A 10 -20.83 0.16 -9.13
N LEU A 11 -21.40 0.81 -8.12
CA LEU A 11 -20.97 2.14 -7.68
C LEU A 11 -19.81 2.07 -6.66
N ALA A 12 -19.70 1.01 -5.88
CA ALA A 12 -18.71 0.87 -4.81
C ALA A 12 -17.25 1.07 -5.29
N PRO A 13 -16.80 0.47 -6.40
CA PRO A 13 -15.43 0.69 -6.89
C PRO A 13 -15.18 2.14 -7.29
N MET A 14 -16.16 2.81 -7.89
CA MET A 14 -16.03 4.22 -8.29
C MET A 14 -15.98 5.14 -7.07
N LEU A 15 -16.79 4.89 -6.06
CA LEU A 15 -16.79 5.64 -4.81
C LEU A 15 -15.46 5.47 -4.10
N ARG A 16 -14.93 4.25 -3.99
CA ARG A 16 -13.63 3.99 -3.38
C ARG A 16 -12.49 4.68 -4.10
N LYS A 17 -12.48 4.69 -5.44
CA LYS A 17 -11.48 5.45 -6.21
C LYS A 17 -11.56 6.94 -5.90
N GLN A 18 -12.77 7.51 -5.83
CA GLN A 18 -12.95 8.92 -5.51
C GLN A 18 -12.48 9.24 -4.07
N GLU A 19 -12.76 8.37 -3.11
CA GLU A 19 -12.30 8.49 -1.73
C GLU A 19 -10.77 8.47 -1.65
N ILE A 20 -10.11 7.55 -2.35
CA ILE A 20 -8.64 7.49 -2.45
C ILE A 20 -8.07 8.76 -3.08
N LEU A 21 -8.69 9.29 -4.13
CA LEU A 21 -8.27 10.55 -4.75
C LEU A 21 -8.41 11.72 -3.79
N ASN A 22 -9.47 11.79 -3.01
CA ASN A 22 -9.69 12.83 -2.00
C ASN A 22 -8.67 12.70 -0.85
N ALA A 23 -8.45 11.50 -0.35
CA ALA A 23 -7.42 11.21 0.65
C ALA A 23 -6.02 11.61 0.17
N GLY A 24 -5.69 11.29 -1.08
CA GLY A 24 -4.42 11.67 -1.70
C GLY A 24 -4.23 13.20 -1.80
N LYS A 25 -5.28 13.95 -2.09
CA LYS A 25 -5.24 15.43 -2.07
C LYS A 25 -4.91 15.96 -0.68
N ILE A 26 -5.52 15.40 0.37
CA ILE A 26 -5.25 15.79 1.76
C ILE A 26 -3.79 15.53 2.12
N MET A 27 -3.24 14.40 1.68
CA MET A 27 -1.84 14.02 1.92
C MET A 27 -0.83 14.74 1.01
N GLY A 28 -1.28 15.48 0.01
CA GLY A 28 -0.41 16.12 -0.98
C GLY A 28 0.24 15.12 -1.95
N VAL A 29 -0.39 13.96 -2.16
CA VAL A 29 0.09 12.96 -3.12
C VAL A 29 -0.02 13.51 -4.54
N ARG A 30 1.09 13.48 -5.27
CA ARG A 30 1.15 14.05 -6.63
C ARG A 30 0.42 13.20 -7.67
N ASN A 31 0.60 11.89 -7.61
CA ASN A 31 0.01 10.96 -8.57
C ASN A 31 -0.55 9.74 -7.84
N ILE A 32 -1.69 9.26 -8.28
CA ILE A 32 -2.31 8.03 -7.79
C ILE A 32 -2.56 7.13 -9.00
N TYR A 33 -2.13 5.90 -8.91
CA TYR A 33 -2.28 4.88 -9.96
C TYR A 33 -3.09 3.72 -9.45
N PHE A 34 -4.11 3.33 -10.20
CA PHE A 34 -4.94 2.17 -9.92
C PHE A 34 -4.48 1.01 -10.78
N MET A 35 -4.32 -0.18 -10.18
CA MET A 35 -3.92 -1.39 -10.89
C MET A 35 -5.11 -2.18 -11.42
N GLU A 36 -6.34 -1.73 -11.13
CA GLU A 36 -7.60 -2.28 -11.64
C GLU A 36 -7.77 -3.79 -11.42
N GLN A 37 -7.24 -4.30 -10.30
CA GLN A 37 -7.38 -5.71 -9.96
C GLN A 37 -8.64 -5.96 -9.16
N PRO A 38 -9.29 -7.13 -9.30
CA PRO A 38 -10.45 -7.49 -8.51
C PRO A 38 -10.15 -7.45 -7.01
N ASP A 39 -11.10 -6.91 -6.25
CA ASP A 39 -11.15 -6.97 -4.78
C ASP A 39 -12.30 -7.93 -4.43
N ASP A 40 -11.99 -9.21 -4.40
CA ASP A 40 -12.95 -10.28 -4.22
C ASP A 40 -13.12 -10.67 -2.73
N TRP A 41 -12.83 -11.90 -2.34
CA TRP A 41 -13.07 -12.34 -0.95
C TRP A 41 -11.87 -12.12 -0.02
N TYR A 42 -12.13 -12.14 1.28
CA TYR A 42 -11.09 -12.08 2.30
C TYR A 42 -10.36 -13.42 2.41
N THR A 43 -9.03 -13.38 2.30
CA THR A 43 -8.13 -14.49 2.60
C THR A 43 -6.80 -13.99 3.14
N LEU A 44 -6.12 -14.80 3.94
CA LEU A 44 -4.74 -14.54 4.35
C LEU A 44 -3.72 -15.12 3.36
N ASP A 45 -4.16 -15.99 2.43
CA ASP A 45 -3.30 -16.61 1.44
C ASP A 45 -3.09 -15.68 0.23
N PRO A 46 -1.84 -15.30 -0.14
CA PRO A 46 -1.55 -14.53 -1.33
C PRO A 46 -1.55 -15.38 -2.62
N GLN A 47 -1.50 -16.72 -2.54
CA GLN A 47 -1.34 -17.59 -3.70
C GLN A 47 -2.41 -17.44 -4.78
N PRO A 48 -3.71 -17.29 -4.47
CA PRO A 48 -4.73 -17.11 -5.50
C PRO A 48 -4.48 -15.90 -6.39
N TYR A 49 -3.82 -14.87 -5.85
CA TYR A 49 -3.52 -13.63 -6.56
C TYR A 49 -2.18 -13.70 -7.28
N ILE A 50 -1.12 -14.08 -6.56
CA ILE A 50 0.24 -14.11 -7.12
C ILE A 50 0.42 -15.17 -8.24
N SER A 51 -0.38 -16.23 -8.23
CA SER A 51 -0.41 -17.24 -9.30
C SER A 51 -1.04 -16.75 -10.60
N GLY A 52 -1.68 -15.57 -10.59
CA GLY A 52 -2.41 -15.05 -11.75
C GLY A 52 -3.82 -15.61 -11.93
N LYS A 53 -4.33 -16.37 -10.94
CA LYS A 53 -5.69 -16.91 -11.01
C LYS A 53 -6.75 -15.81 -10.90
N ASN A 54 -6.52 -14.83 -10.01
CA ASN A 54 -7.47 -13.77 -9.70
C ASN A 54 -6.99 -12.40 -10.16
N TRP A 55 -5.67 -12.18 -10.24
CA TRP A 55 -5.07 -10.94 -10.68
C TRP A 55 -4.30 -11.13 -11.98
N GLU A 56 -4.29 -10.10 -12.83
CA GLU A 56 -3.49 -10.08 -14.05
C GLU A 56 -2.03 -9.69 -13.74
N ILE A 57 -1.28 -10.64 -13.17
CA ILE A 57 0.08 -10.39 -12.67
C ILE A 57 0.99 -9.79 -13.75
N PRO A 58 1.03 -10.27 -15.02
CA PRO A 58 1.89 -9.67 -16.04
C PRO A 58 1.55 -8.20 -16.32
N TYR A 59 0.27 -7.81 -16.21
CA TYR A 59 -0.14 -6.42 -16.35
C TYR A 59 0.37 -5.57 -15.18
N VAL A 60 0.16 -6.03 -13.94
CA VAL A 60 0.60 -5.32 -12.73
C VAL A 60 2.11 -5.14 -12.72
N GLU A 61 2.86 -6.19 -13.05
CA GLU A 61 4.32 -6.15 -13.11
C GLU A 61 4.83 -5.15 -14.14
N ARG A 62 4.31 -5.17 -15.37
CA ARG A 62 4.69 -4.17 -16.39
C ARG A 62 4.38 -2.73 -15.95
N ARG A 63 3.25 -2.53 -15.25
CA ARG A 63 2.88 -1.20 -14.71
C ARG A 63 3.86 -0.75 -13.63
N LEU A 64 4.23 -1.62 -12.71
CA LEU A 64 5.20 -1.31 -11.66
C LEU A 64 6.59 -1.06 -12.24
N ASP A 65 7.05 -1.89 -13.16
CA ASP A 65 8.34 -1.73 -13.84
C ASP A 65 8.40 -0.37 -14.58
N LYS A 66 7.30 0.00 -15.29
CA LYS A 66 7.20 1.30 -15.94
C LYS A 66 7.21 2.45 -14.93
N LEU A 67 6.47 2.38 -13.83
CA LEU A 67 6.44 3.43 -12.81
C LEU A 67 7.84 3.66 -12.23
N LEU A 68 8.59 2.60 -11.97
CA LEU A 68 9.96 2.70 -11.48
C LEU A 68 10.92 3.28 -12.52
N ALA A 69 10.72 2.97 -13.81
CA ALA A 69 11.56 3.48 -14.89
C ALA A 69 11.27 4.95 -15.25
N ASP A 70 10.04 5.41 -15.06
CA ASP A 70 9.62 6.76 -15.45
C ASP A 70 10.14 7.86 -14.50
N ARG A 71 10.66 7.52 -13.33
CA ARG A 71 11.09 8.45 -12.28
C ARG A 71 12.17 7.88 -11.38
N ASP A 72 13.02 8.74 -10.87
CA ASP A 72 13.95 8.39 -9.79
C ASP A 72 13.23 8.44 -8.45
N TYR A 73 13.02 7.26 -7.88
CA TYR A 73 12.45 7.10 -6.54
C TYR A 73 13.56 6.77 -5.55
N ASP A 74 13.65 7.52 -4.46
CA ASP A 74 14.56 7.21 -3.35
C ASP A 74 14.02 6.05 -2.51
N PHE A 75 12.69 6.00 -2.34
CA PHE A 75 12.04 5.03 -1.48
C PHE A 75 10.81 4.42 -2.13
N VAL A 76 10.60 3.14 -1.86
CA VAL A 76 9.33 2.43 -2.05
C VAL A 76 8.83 2.02 -0.68
N ILE A 77 7.69 2.62 -0.27
CA ILE A 77 7.10 2.34 1.05
C ILE A 77 5.97 1.34 0.86
N THR A 78 6.01 0.25 1.62
CA THR A 78 5.02 -0.83 1.60
C THR A 78 4.46 -1.09 2.98
N MET A 79 3.41 -1.92 3.05
CA MET A 79 3.01 -2.54 4.31
C MET A 79 3.99 -3.67 4.66
N LEU A 80 4.11 -4.01 5.96
CA LEU A 80 4.83 -5.20 6.38
C LEU A 80 3.96 -6.44 6.07
N PRO A 81 4.40 -7.40 5.24
CA PRO A 81 3.58 -8.53 4.79
C PRO A 81 3.59 -9.68 5.82
N HIS A 82 3.24 -9.38 7.09
CA HIS A 82 3.21 -10.41 8.13
C HIS A 82 2.06 -11.41 7.94
N ALA A 83 2.11 -12.54 8.63
CA ALA A 83 1.18 -13.65 8.44
C ALA A 83 -0.30 -13.27 8.58
N GLY A 84 -0.63 -12.34 9.48
CA GLY A 84 -1.99 -11.86 9.70
C GLY A 84 -2.50 -10.80 8.70
N GLN A 85 -1.70 -10.40 7.71
CA GLN A 85 -2.14 -9.48 6.68
C GLN A 85 -3.03 -10.17 5.64
N HIS A 86 -3.96 -9.41 5.06
CA HIS A 86 -4.80 -9.85 3.94
C HIS A 86 -3.96 -10.27 2.73
N GLY A 87 -4.40 -11.28 1.98
CA GLY A 87 -3.71 -11.81 0.80
C GLY A 87 -3.43 -10.76 -0.28
N HIS A 88 -4.38 -9.86 -0.56
CA HIS A 88 -4.19 -8.73 -1.49
C HIS A 88 -3.02 -7.83 -1.06
N HIS A 89 -2.94 -7.50 0.24
CA HIS A 89 -1.86 -6.65 0.76
C HIS A 89 -0.50 -7.35 0.62
N LYS A 90 -0.43 -8.65 0.99
CA LYS A 90 0.80 -9.45 0.80
C LYS A 90 1.21 -9.49 -0.66
N THR A 91 0.27 -9.77 -1.57
CA THR A 91 0.53 -9.82 -3.01
C THR A 91 1.05 -8.49 -3.54
N SER A 92 0.43 -7.38 -3.14
CA SER A 92 0.88 -6.03 -3.54
C SER A 92 2.32 -5.76 -3.10
N VAL A 93 2.68 -6.16 -1.87
CA VAL A 93 4.06 -6.03 -1.35
C VAL A 93 5.02 -6.91 -2.15
N ILE A 94 4.69 -8.18 -2.36
CA ILE A 94 5.54 -9.13 -3.12
C ILE A 94 5.81 -8.59 -4.52
N LEU A 95 4.80 -8.09 -5.22
CA LEU A 95 4.95 -7.52 -6.56
C LEU A 95 5.82 -6.26 -6.57
N ALA A 96 5.66 -5.39 -5.57
CA ALA A 96 6.51 -4.19 -5.42
C ALA A 96 7.98 -4.58 -5.18
N LEU A 97 8.24 -5.55 -4.30
CA LEU A 97 9.58 -6.09 -4.04
C LEU A 97 10.21 -6.66 -5.30
N ARG A 98 9.47 -7.50 -6.05
CA ARG A 98 9.93 -8.08 -7.31
C ARG A 98 10.23 -7.01 -8.36
N ALA A 99 9.41 -5.98 -8.46
CA ALA A 99 9.65 -4.86 -9.38
C ALA A 99 10.95 -4.13 -9.03
N VAL A 100 11.19 -3.81 -7.75
CA VAL A 100 12.45 -3.20 -7.32
C VAL A 100 13.65 -4.13 -7.53
N GLN A 101 13.50 -5.44 -7.34
CA GLN A 101 14.57 -6.39 -7.63
C GLN A 101 14.94 -6.43 -9.11
N ARG A 102 13.95 -6.38 -10.01
CA ARG A 102 14.14 -6.36 -11.47
C ARG A 102 14.69 -5.03 -11.99
N PHE A 103 14.52 -3.95 -11.23
CA PHE A 103 14.89 -2.61 -11.67
C PHE A 103 16.39 -2.51 -12.01
N LYS A 104 16.69 -2.00 -13.19
CA LYS A 104 18.05 -1.89 -13.77
C LYS A 104 18.58 -0.44 -13.85
N GLY A 105 17.80 0.52 -13.35
CA GLY A 105 18.24 1.92 -13.32
C GLY A 105 19.43 2.13 -12.37
N THR A 106 20.08 3.26 -12.51
CA THR A 106 21.28 3.61 -11.73
C THR A 106 20.98 3.88 -10.26
N HIS A 107 19.79 4.40 -9.96
CA HIS A 107 19.35 4.70 -8.60
C HIS A 107 18.25 3.73 -8.17
N LYS A 108 18.66 2.65 -7.50
CA LYS A 108 17.72 1.63 -7.01
C LYS A 108 17.05 2.11 -5.71
N PRO A 109 15.72 2.20 -5.64
CA PRO A 109 15.05 2.68 -4.45
C PRO A 109 15.24 1.76 -3.24
N ILE A 110 15.29 2.36 -2.05
CA ILE A 110 15.30 1.64 -0.78
C ILE A 110 13.85 1.26 -0.43
N ILE A 111 13.64 0.00 -0.03
CA ILE A 111 12.33 -0.46 0.39
C ILE A 111 12.18 -0.30 1.90
N ILE A 112 11.09 0.35 2.30
CA ILE A 112 10.72 0.51 3.71
C ILE A 112 9.36 -0.15 3.93
N ALA A 113 9.31 -1.15 4.80
CA ALA A 113 8.07 -1.80 5.19
C ALA A 113 7.57 -1.28 6.53
N GLY A 114 6.31 -0.92 6.63
CA GLY A 114 5.69 -0.38 7.82
C GLY A 114 4.49 -1.17 8.29
N SER A 115 4.24 -1.16 9.60
CA SER A 115 3.01 -1.67 10.21
C SER A 115 2.47 -0.66 11.20
N PRO A 116 1.16 -0.34 11.16
CA PRO A 116 0.55 0.48 12.17
C PRO A 116 0.55 -0.24 13.52
N MET A 117 0.90 0.47 14.58
CA MET A 117 0.92 -0.04 15.93
C MET A 117 0.17 0.91 16.86
N SER A 118 -0.55 0.37 17.85
CA SER A 118 -1.03 1.16 18.99
C SER A 118 0.08 1.28 20.04
N ALA A 119 -0.07 2.20 20.98
CA ALA A 119 0.88 2.37 22.08
C ALA A 119 1.01 1.10 22.96
N THR A 120 -0.01 0.24 22.95
CA THR A 120 -0.08 -1.00 23.71
C THR A 120 0.22 -2.26 22.90
N SER A 121 0.42 -2.12 21.59
CA SER A 121 0.74 -3.26 20.71
C SER A 121 2.17 -3.74 20.97
N LYS A 122 2.34 -5.07 20.99
CA LYS A 122 3.68 -5.65 20.90
C LYS A 122 4.22 -5.45 19.49
N PRO A 123 5.54 -5.23 19.34
CA PRO A 123 6.18 -5.25 18.03
C PRO A 123 5.86 -6.57 17.31
N ILE A 124 5.65 -6.47 16.00
CA ILE A 124 5.48 -7.66 15.18
C ILE A 124 6.85 -8.31 15.01
N ASP A 125 6.97 -9.54 15.49
CA ASP A 125 8.16 -10.36 15.19
C ASP A 125 8.04 -10.83 13.74
N TYR A 126 8.87 -10.25 12.87
CA TYR A 126 8.85 -10.53 11.46
C TYR A 126 10.27 -10.66 10.93
N THR A 127 10.52 -11.74 10.23
CA THR A 127 11.79 -11.97 9.52
C THR A 127 11.56 -12.15 8.02
N GLN A 128 10.54 -12.91 7.66
CA GLN A 128 10.20 -13.26 6.28
C GLN A 128 8.77 -13.82 6.22
N LEU A 129 8.07 -13.63 5.12
CA LEU A 129 6.85 -14.35 4.81
C LEU A 129 7.20 -15.73 4.26
N GLU A 130 6.63 -16.78 4.82
CA GLU A 130 6.82 -18.16 4.38
C GLU A 130 6.48 -18.31 2.88
N GLY A 131 7.35 -19.01 2.15
CA GLY A 131 7.21 -19.20 0.71
C GLY A 131 7.64 -18.00 -0.17
N PHE A 132 8.01 -16.85 0.44
CA PHE A 132 8.37 -15.63 -0.29
C PHE A 132 9.70 -15.05 0.20
N PRO A 133 10.85 -15.61 -0.26
CA PRO A 133 12.17 -15.21 0.22
C PRO A 133 12.52 -13.75 -0.08
N GLU A 134 11.91 -13.14 -1.10
CA GLU A 134 12.05 -11.73 -1.43
C GLU A 134 11.57 -10.78 -0.33
N THR A 135 10.73 -11.27 0.60
CA THR A 135 10.18 -10.48 1.71
C THR A 135 11.07 -10.50 2.95
N LYS A 136 12.23 -11.19 2.89
CA LYS A 136 13.18 -11.26 4.01
C LYS A 136 13.73 -9.88 4.34
N ILE A 137 13.63 -9.49 5.61
CA ILE A 137 14.24 -8.24 6.09
C ILE A 137 15.72 -8.45 6.38
N ASN A 138 16.49 -7.37 6.22
CA ASN A 138 17.85 -7.35 6.72
C ASN A 138 17.84 -6.98 8.21
N PRO A 139 18.30 -7.88 9.11
CA PRO A 139 18.26 -7.62 10.56
C PRO A 139 19.19 -6.47 11.00
N GLN A 140 20.15 -6.06 10.17
CA GLN A 140 21.00 -4.89 10.43
C GLN A 140 20.38 -3.58 9.93
N SER A 141 19.23 -3.63 9.22
CA SER A 141 18.57 -2.41 8.77
C SER A 141 18.02 -1.62 9.95
N PRO A 142 18.12 -0.29 9.91
CA PRO A 142 17.55 0.54 10.97
C PRO A 142 16.03 0.41 11.03
N THR A 143 15.50 0.43 12.25
CA THR A 143 14.06 0.47 12.52
C THR A 143 13.66 1.87 12.95
N PHE A 144 12.57 2.38 12.40
CA PHE A 144 12.04 3.71 12.70
C PHE A 144 10.66 3.59 13.33
N THR A 145 10.40 4.45 14.29
CA THR A 145 9.04 4.61 14.84
C THR A 145 8.57 6.03 14.56
N LEU A 146 7.46 6.16 13.82
CA LEU A 146 6.82 7.44 13.60
C LEU A 146 5.71 7.64 14.64
N ASN A 147 5.90 8.62 15.52
CA ASN A 147 4.85 9.04 16.44
C ASN A 147 3.89 10.01 15.75
N ARG A 148 2.64 9.59 15.54
CA ARG A 148 1.60 10.45 14.92
C ARG A 148 1.23 11.67 15.71
N ALA A 149 1.57 11.74 17.00
CA ALA A 149 1.41 12.95 17.81
C ALA A 149 2.47 14.02 17.50
N PHE A 150 3.53 13.68 16.76
CA PHE A 150 4.54 14.65 16.33
C PHE A 150 3.86 15.79 15.56
N ARG A 151 4.20 17.02 15.95
CA ARG A 151 3.65 18.24 15.38
C ARG A 151 4.62 18.84 14.37
N PHE A 152 4.09 19.50 13.38
CA PHE A 152 4.84 20.15 12.32
C PHE A 152 4.12 21.43 11.85
N LYS A 153 4.76 22.22 10.99
CA LYS A 153 4.38 23.57 10.56
C LYS A 153 4.61 24.67 11.59
N GLU A 154 4.51 25.89 11.09
CA GLU A 154 4.60 27.09 11.90
C GLU A 154 3.68 26.98 13.12
N ASN A 155 4.24 27.24 14.27
CA ASN A 155 3.57 27.20 15.58
C ASN A 155 3.11 25.82 16.08
N ASP A 156 3.64 24.72 15.56
CA ASP A 156 3.34 23.34 16.03
C ASP A 156 1.84 23.04 16.22
N LYS A 157 1.00 23.59 15.33
CA LYS A 157 -0.46 23.45 15.45
C LYS A 157 -1.02 22.19 14.83
N VAL A 158 -0.32 21.60 13.86
CA VAL A 158 -0.78 20.43 13.11
C VAL A 158 0.07 19.23 13.47
N SER A 159 -0.55 18.13 13.85
CA SER A 159 0.13 16.83 14.04
C SER A 159 -0.20 15.87 12.91
N TYR A 160 0.63 14.84 12.72
CA TYR A 160 0.31 13.76 11.79
C TYR A 160 -1.01 13.05 12.12
N LYS A 161 -1.40 13.02 13.39
CA LYS A 161 -2.70 12.49 13.80
C LYS A 161 -3.85 13.29 13.20
N ILE A 162 -3.79 14.62 13.23
CA ILE A 162 -4.83 15.49 12.63
C ILE A 162 -4.94 15.21 11.12
N VAL A 163 -3.80 15.10 10.41
CA VAL A 163 -3.81 14.79 8.98
C VAL A 163 -4.40 13.38 8.73
N ALA A 164 -4.04 12.40 9.56
CA ALA A 164 -4.62 11.06 9.47
C ALA A 164 -6.14 11.07 9.68
N ASP A 165 -6.64 11.84 10.65
CA ASP A 165 -8.09 11.97 10.90
C ASP A 165 -8.79 12.63 9.69
N TRP A 166 -8.17 13.62 9.04
CA TRP A 166 -8.70 14.21 7.80
C TRP A 166 -8.73 13.19 6.65
N VAL A 167 -7.67 12.39 6.51
CA VAL A 167 -7.62 11.31 5.50
C VAL A 167 -8.73 10.29 5.76
N ILE A 168 -8.91 9.85 7.02
CA ILE A 168 -9.97 8.93 7.40
C ILE A 168 -11.35 9.51 7.07
N SER A 169 -11.56 10.81 7.30
CA SER A 169 -12.84 11.47 7.00
C SER A 169 -13.18 11.52 5.50
N ALA A 170 -12.21 11.29 4.62
CA ALA A 170 -12.44 11.18 3.19
C ALA A 170 -13.08 9.84 2.78
N TYR A 171 -12.98 8.82 3.63
CA TYR A 171 -13.62 7.51 3.44
C TYR A 171 -14.99 7.51 4.11
N LYS A 172 -16.04 7.31 3.31
CA LYS A 172 -17.44 7.36 3.75
C LYS A 172 -18.19 6.05 3.47
N SER A 173 -17.54 5.13 2.77
CA SER A 173 -18.10 3.82 2.39
C SER A 173 -17.62 2.69 3.30
#